data_c436b6e50df9e4012ca7fd7e62302c2d
#
_entry.id   c436b6e50df9e4012ca7fd7e62302c2d
#
_cell.length_a   1.000
_cell.length_b   1.000
_cell.length_c   1.000
_cell.angle_alpha   90.00
_cell.angle_beta   90.00
_cell.angle_gamma   90.00
#
_symmetry.space_group_name_H-M   'P 1'
#
loop_
_entity.id
_entity.type
_entity.pdbx_description
1 polymer ?
#
loop_
_entity_poly.entity_id
_entity_poly.type
_entity_poly.pdbx_seq_one_letter_code
_entity_poly.pdbx_strand_id
1 'polypeptide(L)'
;MQKYAAQYMRLTEEEGMVWGVIRTAMSSVSDTCIIPMQDYLDLGGEARMNFPGTTNSNWTWRAKDGMITDALTEKILELTTLYARLGAQTPVQEAAEASEEQEAVTPLV
;
A
#
# COMPACT_ATOMS: atom_id res chain seq x y z
N MET A 1 14.57 3.60 -21.30
CA MET A 1 13.34 3.61 -20.50
C MET A 1 13.58 3.30 -19.04
N GLN A 2 14.19 2.14 -18.72
CA GLN A 2 14.41 1.76 -17.31
C GLN A 2 15.23 2.79 -16.52
N LYS A 3 16.24 3.38 -17.16
CA LYS A 3 17.08 4.38 -16.51
C LYS A 3 16.29 5.62 -16.09
N TYR A 4 15.44 6.12 -16.97
CA TYR A 4 14.64 7.30 -16.67
C TYR A 4 13.57 7.00 -15.61
N ALA A 5 12.95 5.83 -15.69
CA ALA A 5 11.99 5.42 -14.69
C ALA A 5 12.65 5.34 -13.31
N ALA A 6 13.82 4.73 -13.22
CA ALA A 6 14.55 4.63 -11.97
C ALA A 6 14.89 6.01 -11.38
N GLN A 7 15.31 6.95 -12.24
CA GLN A 7 15.61 8.31 -11.80
C GLN A 7 14.34 9.05 -11.34
N TYR A 8 13.29 8.95 -12.12
CA TYR A 8 12.02 9.61 -11.77
C TYR A 8 11.46 9.12 -10.45
N MET A 9 11.48 7.83 -10.24
CA MET A 9 10.96 7.20 -9.03
C MET A 9 11.96 7.20 -7.87
N ARG A 10 13.19 7.62 -8.09
CA ARG A 10 14.25 7.61 -7.08
C ARG A 10 14.40 6.22 -6.45
N LEU A 11 14.48 5.22 -7.32
CA LEU A 11 14.62 3.83 -6.87
C LEU A 11 15.98 3.61 -6.21
N THR A 12 15.99 2.90 -5.11
CA THR A 12 17.21 2.50 -4.40
C THR A 12 17.22 1.00 -4.21
N GLU A 13 18.39 0.43 -4.02
CA GLU A 13 18.51 -1.00 -3.72
C GLU A 13 17.95 -1.34 -2.36
N GLU A 14 18.06 -0.42 -1.40
CA GLU A 14 17.54 -0.62 -0.04
C GLU A 14 16.02 -0.74 -0.01
N GLU A 15 15.32 0.12 -0.74
CA GLU A 15 13.87 0.09 -0.81
C GLU A 15 13.39 -1.03 -1.72
N GLY A 16 14.11 -1.28 -2.80
CA GLY A 16 13.72 -2.24 -3.83
C GLY A 16 12.80 -1.64 -4.87
N MET A 17 12.75 -2.28 -6.03
CA MET A 17 11.96 -1.79 -7.16
C MET A 17 10.46 -1.79 -6.84
N VAL A 18 9.93 -2.87 -6.30
CA VAL A 18 8.50 -3.02 -6.07
C VAL A 18 8.00 -1.95 -5.09
N TRP A 19 8.64 -1.80 -3.95
CA TRP A 19 8.25 -0.80 -2.96
C TRP A 19 8.49 0.62 -3.44
N GLY A 20 9.52 0.83 -4.28
CA GLY A 20 9.75 2.13 -4.90
C GLY A 20 8.63 2.52 -5.86
N VAL A 21 8.12 1.57 -6.63
CA VAL A 21 6.98 1.80 -7.53
C VAL A 21 5.70 2.06 -6.71
N ILE A 22 5.48 1.30 -5.64
CA ILE A 22 4.34 1.51 -4.74
C ILE A 22 4.39 2.92 -4.15
N ARG A 23 5.53 3.34 -3.63
CA ARG A 23 5.71 4.68 -3.09
C ARG A 23 5.42 5.75 -4.13
N THR A 24 5.94 5.57 -5.34
CA THR A 24 5.72 6.53 -6.43
C THR A 24 4.25 6.64 -6.79
N ALA A 25 3.55 5.51 -6.87
CA ALA A 25 2.12 5.51 -7.15
C ALA A 25 1.34 6.23 -6.06
N MET A 26 1.65 5.96 -4.80
CA MET A 26 0.98 6.62 -3.66
C MET A 26 1.26 8.11 -3.59
N SER A 27 2.44 8.55 -4.00
CA SER A 27 2.83 9.96 -4.00
C SER A 27 2.33 10.73 -5.21
N SER A 28 1.71 10.07 -6.17
CA SER A 28 1.22 10.71 -7.39
C SER A 28 0.00 11.59 -7.12
N VAL A 29 -0.38 12.38 -8.11
CA VAL A 29 -1.55 13.26 -8.02
C VAL A 29 -2.87 12.55 -8.32
N SER A 30 -2.84 11.25 -8.58
CA SER A 30 -4.04 10.48 -8.87
C SER A 30 -4.96 10.43 -7.66
N ASP A 31 -6.25 10.60 -7.89
CA ASP A 31 -7.24 10.52 -6.81
C ASP A 31 -7.34 9.12 -6.23
N THR A 32 -7.22 8.10 -7.08
CA THR A 32 -7.32 6.71 -6.67
C THR A 32 -6.02 5.97 -6.97
N CYS A 33 -5.54 5.22 -6.00
CA CYS A 33 -4.36 4.37 -6.15
C CYS A 33 -4.72 2.98 -5.68
N ILE A 34 -4.68 2.01 -6.60
CA ILE A 34 -5.01 0.61 -6.30
C ILE A 34 -3.75 -0.21 -6.41
N ILE A 35 -3.36 -0.84 -5.31
CA ILE A 35 -2.16 -1.66 -5.25
C ILE A 35 -2.58 -3.08 -4.84
N PRO A 36 -2.38 -4.06 -5.71
CA PRO A 36 -2.71 -5.45 -5.37
C PRO A 36 -1.90 -5.94 -4.17
N MET A 37 -2.49 -6.80 -3.37
CA MET A 37 -1.79 -7.38 -2.22
C MET A 37 -0.54 -8.14 -2.66
N GLN A 38 -0.56 -8.74 -3.85
CA GLN A 38 0.59 -9.45 -4.40
C GLN A 38 1.82 -8.52 -4.53
N ASP A 39 1.60 -7.26 -4.85
CA ASP A 39 2.69 -6.29 -4.99
C ASP A 39 3.25 -5.91 -3.62
N TYR A 40 2.38 -5.70 -2.63
CA TYR A 40 2.85 -5.46 -1.27
C TYR A 40 3.68 -6.62 -0.72
N LEU A 41 3.33 -7.85 -1.12
CA LEU A 41 4.04 -9.05 -0.72
C LEU A 41 5.26 -9.36 -1.60
N ASP A 42 5.48 -8.55 -2.64
CA ASP A 42 6.58 -8.71 -3.59
C ASP A 42 6.60 -10.10 -4.22
N LEU A 43 5.44 -10.56 -4.66
CA LEU A 43 5.29 -11.87 -5.29
C LEU A 43 5.43 -11.76 -6.81
N GLY A 44 5.87 -12.84 -7.42
CA GLY A 44 6.06 -12.93 -8.86
C GLY A 44 4.82 -13.36 -9.62
N GLY A 45 5.02 -13.85 -10.84
CA GLY A 45 3.95 -14.25 -11.73
C GLY A 45 3.05 -15.37 -11.21
N GLU A 46 3.53 -16.15 -10.25
CA GLU A 46 2.76 -17.24 -9.63
C GLU A 46 1.53 -16.70 -8.88
N ALA A 47 1.54 -15.44 -8.48
CA ALA A 47 0.44 -14.80 -7.75
C ALA A 47 -0.44 -13.94 -8.65
N ARG A 48 -0.25 -14.02 -9.94
CA ARG A 48 -1.00 -13.19 -10.88
C ARG A 48 -2.47 -13.59 -10.92
N MET A 49 -3.35 -12.61 -10.83
CA MET A 49 -4.80 -12.85 -10.85
C MET A 49 -5.33 -13.12 -12.24
N ASN A 50 -4.76 -12.49 -13.25
CA ASN A 50 -5.25 -12.58 -14.62
C ASN A 50 -4.10 -12.79 -15.60
N PHE A 51 -4.25 -13.80 -16.44
CA PHE A 51 -3.30 -14.06 -17.53
C PHE A 51 -3.97 -13.68 -18.84
N PRO A 52 -3.58 -12.56 -19.49
CA PRO A 52 -4.20 -12.11 -20.73
C PRO A 52 -4.18 -13.20 -21.79
N GLY A 53 -5.30 -13.33 -22.52
CA GLY A 53 -5.43 -14.33 -23.57
C GLY A 53 -5.79 -15.72 -23.09
N THR A 54 -6.02 -15.92 -21.80
CA THR A 54 -6.42 -17.20 -21.23
C THR A 54 -7.80 -17.12 -20.60
N THR A 55 -8.45 -18.26 -20.46
CA THR A 55 -9.77 -18.35 -19.83
C THR A 55 -9.79 -19.22 -18.59
N ASN A 56 -8.66 -19.87 -18.27
CA ASN A 56 -8.56 -20.78 -17.14
C ASN A 56 -7.61 -20.25 -16.07
N SER A 57 -7.90 -20.58 -14.84
CA SER A 57 -7.04 -20.30 -13.68
C SER A 57 -6.79 -18.82 -13.41
N ASN A 58 -7.69 -17.96 -13.89
CA ASN A 58 -7.66 -16.53 -13.56
C ASN A 58 -8.44 -16.27 -12.27
N TRP A 59 -8.00 -15.28 -11.51
CA TRP A 59 -8.68 -14.83 -10.27
C TRP A 59 -8.74 -15.92 -9.20
N THR A 60 -7.76 -16.83 -9.20
CA THR A 60 -7.71 -17.95 -8.26
C THR A 60 -6.72 -17.78 -7.13
N TRP A 61 -5.75 -16.88 -7.28
CA TRP A 61 -4.74 -16.68 -6.24
C TRP A 61 -5.37 -16.17 -4.95
N ARG A 62 -4.92 -16.69 -3.83
CA ARG A 62 -5.35 -16.25 -2.50
C ARG A 62 -4.14 -16.14 -1.59
N ALA A 63 -4.17 -15.14 -0.71
CA ALA A 63 -3.15 -14.99 0.31
C ALA A 63 -3.24 -16.14 1.31
N LYS A 64 -2.10 -16.70 1.66
CA LYS A 64 -2.01 -17.76 2.65
C LYS A 64 -1.94 -17.17 4.05
N ASP A 65 -2.28 -17.98 5.04
CA ASP A 65 -2.15 -17.59 6.44
C ASP A 65 -0.69 -17.22 6.75
N GLY A 66 -0.51 -16.13 7.45
CA GLY A 66 0.81 -15.66 7.82
C GLY A 66 1.52 -14.78 6.79
N MET A 67 0.98 -14.64 5.60
CA MET A 67 1.56 -13.73 4.60
C MET A 67 1.37 -12.27 4.98
N ILE A 68 0.22 -11.93 5.55
CA ILE A 68 -0.06 -10.57 5.97
C ILE A 68 0.37 -10.44 7.43
N THR A 69 1.55 -9.87 7.63
CA THR A 69 2.14 -9.72 8.95
C THR A 69 1.85 -8.33 9.54
N ASP A 70 2.04 -8.20 10.85
CA ASP A 70 1.89 -6.90 11.51
C ASP A 70 2.89 -5.88 10.95
N ALA A 71 4.12 -6.32 10.67
CA ALA A 71 5.13 -5.44 10.08
C ALA A 71 4.70 -4.92 8.71
N LEU A 72 4.11 -5.77 7.88
CA LEU A 72 3.61 -5.37 6.58
C LEU A 72 2.45 -4.38 6.73
N THR A 73 1.53 -4.66 7.63
CA THR A 73 0.38 -3.79 7.89
C THR A 73 0.83 -2.40 8.36
N GLU A 74 1.81 -2.35 9.25
CA GLU A 74 2.37 -1.09 9.74
C GLU A 74 3.04 -0.30 8.61
N LYS A 75 3.78 -0.99 7.74
CA LYS A 75 4.45 -0.35 6.61
C LYS A 75 3.44 0.25 5.64
N ILE A 76 2.38 -0.47 5.33
CA ILE A 76 1.32 0.03 4.45
C ILE A 76 0.62 1.24 5.09
N LEU A 77 0.31 1.16 6.37
CA LEU A 77 -0.32 2.26 7.08
C LEU A 77 0.58 3.50 7.11
N GLU A 78 1.86 3.32 7.34
CA GLU A 78 2.82 4.41 7.34
C GLU A 78 2.85 5.14 6.01
N LEU A 79 2.94 4.41 4.91
CA LEU A 79 2.93 5.02 3.57
C LEU A 79 1.59 5.66 3.25
N THR A 80 0.50 5.03 3.60
CA THR A 80 -0.84 5.55 3.37
C THR A 80 -1.05 6.86 4.11
N THR A 81 -0.57 6.94 5.33
CA THR A 81 -0.65 8.15 6.15
C THR A 81 0.27 9.23 5.63
N LEU A 82 1.50 8.88 5.30
CA LEU A 82 2.50 9.82 4.81
C LEU A 82 2.04 10.56 3.55
N TYR A 83 1.41 9.85 2.65
CA TYR A 83 0.94 10.42 1.39
C TYR A 83 -0.54 10.84 1.43
N ALA A 84 -1.08 11.01 2.62
CA ALA A 84 -2.43 11.53 2.85
C ALA A 84 -3.54 10.73 2.13
N ARG A 85 -3.38 9.42 2.05
CA ARG A 85 -4.35 8.54 1.38
C ARG A 85 -5.21 7.74 2.35
N LEU A 86 -5.19 8.10 3.62
CA LEU A 86 -5.97 7.40 4.62
C LEU A 86 -7.48 7.60 4.44
N GLY A 87 -7.85 8.65 3.72
CA GLY A 87 -9.25 8.95 3.47
C GLY A 87 -9.91 9.73 4.59
N ALA A 88 -11.20 9.95 4.46
CA ALA A 88 -11.98 10.62 5.49
C ALA A 88 -12.14 9.69 6.69
N GLN A 89 -12.05 10.26 7.89
CA GLN A 89 -12.22 9.49 9.11
C GLN A 89 -13.68 9.05 9.25
N THR A 90 -13.86 7.84 9.77
CA THR A 90 -15.20 7.33 10.06
C THR A 90 -15.69 7.93 11.37
N PRO A 91 -17.01 7.98 11.61
CA PRO A 91 -17.53 8.45 12.89
C PRO A 91 -16.97 7.70 14.09
N VAL A 92 -16.67 6.41 13.93
CA VAL A 92 -16.05 5.60 15.00
C VAL A 92 -14.64 6.07 15.31
N GLN A 93 -13.84 6.36 14.28
CA GLN A 93 -12.50 6.88 14.45
C GLN A 93 -12.51 8.26 15.09
N GLU A 94 -13.40 9.13 14.65
CA GLU A 94 -13.55 10.46 15.22
C GLU A 94 -13.93 10.41 16.69
N ALA A 95 -14.84 9.51 17.06
CA ALA A 95 -15.23 9.32 18.44
C ALA A 95 -14.06 8.80 19.30
N ALA A 96 -13.27 7.87 18.78
CA ALA A 96 -12.10 7.35 19.46
C ALA A 96 -11.04 8.44 19.66
N GLU A 97 -10.78 9.22 18.63
CA GLU A 97 -9.83 10.31 18.69
C GLU A 97 -10.27 11.40 19.67
N ALA A 98 -11.54 11.75 19.67
CA ALA A 98 -12.08 12.71 20.62
C ALA A 98 -11.92 12.24 22.06
N SER A 99 -12.10 10.95 22.32
CA SER A 99 -11.86 10.36 23.65
C SER A 99 -10.40 10.44 24.04
N GLU A 100 -9.50 10.14 23.10
CA GLU A 100 -8.06 10.21 23.34
C GLU A 100 -7.61 11.65 23.60
N GLU A 101 -8.14 12.60 22.85
CA GLU A 101 -7.83 14.01 23.05
C GLU A 101 -8.23 14.49 24.44
N GLN A 102 -9.38 14.05 24.95
CA GLN A 102 -9.81 14.40 26.28
C GLN A 102 -8.89 13.82 27.36
N GLU A 103 -8.31 12.65 27.11
CA GLU A 103 -7.41 12.01 28.06
C GLU A 103 -5.97 12.48 27.91
N ALA A 104 -5.49 12.55 26.68
CA ALA A 104 -4.09 12.78 26.37
C ALA A 104 -3.74 14.23 26.15
N VAL A 105 -4.72 15.07 25.87
CA VAL A 105 -4.53 16.51 25.60
C VAL A 105 -3.69 16.76 24.34
N THR A 106 -3.36 15.77 23.59
CA THR A 106 -2.51 15.93 22.41
C THR A 106 -3.29 15.58 21.16
N PRO A 107 -3.70 16.56 20.36
CA PRO A 107 -4.32 16.26 19.08
C PRO A 107 -3.26 15.67 18.16
N LEU A 108 -3.63 14.61 17.48
CA LEU A 108 -2.82 14.05 16.44
C LEU A 108 -3.03 14.86 15.17
N VAL A 109 -1.98 15.39 14.72
CA VAL A 109 -2.00 16.23 13.51
C VAL A 109 -1.95 15.32 12.28
#